data_b1d47c65369d205e3450551b83eee252
#
_entry.id   b1d47c65369d205e3450551b83eee252
#
_cell.length_a   1.000
_cell.length_b   1.000
_cell.length_c   1.000
_cell.angle_alpha   90.00
_cell.angle_beta   90.00
_cell.angle_gamma   90.00
#
_symmetry.space_group_name_H-M   'P 1'
#
loop_
_entity.id
_entity.type
_entity.pdbx_description
1 polymer ?
#
loop_
_entity_poly.entity_id
_entity_poly.type
_entity_poly.pdbx_seq_one_letter_code
_entity_poly.pdbx_strand_id
1 'polypeptide(L)'
;VYTSGQAALDQLKTMNSKSFFHIGPPRDFDLFKTFENQKAEKIDSCDFLLCTGLFDDESELKFYEKLLLDHIEKKMICTNPDLVVDRGEEREFCAGSVAKIFEKLGGEVKYFGKPYPEVYEKAFKNLQGKKVICIGDNLNTDIKGANMQNFDSLLINNGIHKNEIS
;
A
#
# COMPACT_ATOMS: atom_id res chain seq x y z
N VAL A 1 -0.76 18.15 1.12
CA VAL A 1 -1.23 16.80 0.72
C VAL A 1 -0.36 15.78 1.41
N TYR A 2 -0.96 14.75 2.01
CA TYR A 2 -0.26 13.63 2.62
C TYR A 2 -0.82 12.32 2.04
N THR A 3 0.04 11.45 1.57
CA THR A 3 -0.34 10.23 0.85
C THR A 3 0.19 8.98 1.53
N SER A 4 -0.32 7.81 1.16
CA SER A 4 0.19 6.51 1.59
C SER A 4 1.67 6.33 1.23
N GLY A 5 2.05 6.74 0.02
CA GLY A 5 3.46 6.72 -0.41
C GLY A 5 4.35 7.62 0.46
N GLN A 6 3.87 8.83 0.86
CA GLN A 6 4.60 9.69 1.79
C GLN A 6 4.76 9.05 3.18
N ALA A 7 3.72 8.35 3.65
CA ALA A 7 3.80 7.63 4.93
C ALA A 7 4.86 6.50 4.89
N ALA A 8 4.91 5.75 3.80
CA ALA A 8 5.93 4.73 3.57
C ALA A 8 7.34 5.34 3.44
N LEU A 9 7.49 6.44 2.70
CA LEU A 9 8.75 7.18 2.58
C LEU A 9 9.28 7.62 3.94
N ASP A 10 8.42 8.14 4.81
CA ASP A 10 8.79 8.54 6.16
C ASP A 10 9.23 7.34 7.03
N GLN A 11 8.64 6.16 6.79
CA GLN A 11 9.10 4.93 7.43
C GLN A 11 10.50 4.55 6.95
N LEU A 12 10.76 4.59 5.63
CA LEU A 12 12.08 4.26 5.07
C LEU A 12 13.18 5.15 5.65
N LYS A 13 12.92 6.43 5.88
CA LYS A 13 13.87 7.35 6.54
C LYS A 13 14.32 6.88 7.93
N THR A 14 13.50 6.08 8.62
CA THR A 14 13.85 5.50 9.92
C THR A 14 14.64 4.19 9.82
N MET A 15 14.69 3.59 8.62
CA MET A 15 15.31 2.29 8.36
C MET A 15 16.73 2.44 7.77
N ASN A 16 17.51 3.38 8.31
CA ASN A 16 18.85 3.69 7.83
C ASN A 16 19.68 2.44 7.56
N SER A 17 20.37 2.41 6.41
CA SER A 17 21.32 1.39 5.98
C SER A 17 20.73 -0.01 5.67
N LYS A 18 19.41 -0.18 5.64
CA LYS A 18 18.79 -1.44 5.19
C LYS A 18 18.50 -1.40 3.71
N SER A 19 18.84 -2.49 3.04
CA SER A 19 18.56 -2.69 1.62
C SER A 19 17.16 -3.25 1.38
N PHE A 20 16.55 -2.91 0.26
CA PHE A 20 15.24 -3.44 -0.11
C PHE A 20 15.17 -3.86 -1.58
N PHE A 21 14.32 -4.85 -1.83
CA PHE A 21 13.92 -5.21 -3.19
C PHE A 21 12.58 -4.52 -3.53
N HIS A 22 12.53 -3.79 -4.63
CA HIS A 22 11.34 -3.06 -5.07
C HIS A 22 10.44 -3.96 -5.93
N ILE A 23 9.20 -4.16 -5.47
CA ILE A 23 8.13 -4.83 -6.21
C ILE A 23 7.15 -3.75 -6.65
N GLY A 24 7.07 -3.51 -7.95
CA GLY A 24 6.23 -2.49 -8.54
C GLY A 24 6.80 -1.92 -9.83
N PRO A 25 6.04 -1.10 -10.54
CA PRO A 25 6.49 -0.50 -11.79
C PRO A 25 7.59 0.54 -11.54
N PRO A 26 8.54 0.72 -12.45
CA PRO A 26 9.63 1.68 -12.28
C PRO A 26 9.17 3.11 -11.97
N ARG A 27 8.04 3.55 -12.54
CA ARG A 27 7.46 4.89 -12.31
C ARG A 27 7.07 5.15 -10.85
N ASP A 28 6.67 4.13 -10.12
CA ASP A 28 6.28 4.27 -8.71
C ASP A 28 7.50 4.46 -7.80
N PHE A 29 8.69 4.09 -8.29
CA PHE A 29 9.94 4.25 -7.56
C PHE A 29 10.41 5.71 -7.48
N ASP A 30 9.92 6.61 -8.32
CA ASP A 30 10.34 8.01 -8.33
C ASP A 30 10.18 8.69 -6.96
N LEU A 31 9.15 8.35 -6.21
CA LEU A 31 8.96 8.83 -4.84
C LEU A 31 10.08 8.37 -3.88
N PHE A 32 10.69 7.22 -4.14
CA PHE A 32 11.72 6.58 -3.30
C PHE A 32 13.14 6.75 -3.85
N LYS A 33 13.33 7.56 -4.88
CA LYS A 33 14.61 7.75 -5.59
C LYS A 33 15.78 8.15 -4.69
N THR A 34 15.50 8.86 -3.59
CA THR A 34 16.51 9.20 -2.58
C THR A 34 17.12 7.98 -1.88
N PHE A 35 16.50 6.81 -2.01
CA PHE A 35 16.94 5.53 -1.45
C PHE A 35 17.48 4.56 -2.52
N GLU A 36 17.77 5.04 -3.74
CA GLU A 36 18.25 4.21 -4.84
C GLU A 36 19.49 3.40 -4.48
N ASN A 37 20.39 3.97 -3.68
CA ASN A 37 21.60 3.28 -3.20
C ASN A 37 21.30 2.11 -2.25
N GLN A 38 20.07 1.99 -1.72
CA GLN A 38 19.62 0.90 -0.86
C GLN A 38 18.80 -0.14 -1.63
N LYS A 39 18.47 0.14 -2.90
CA LYS A 39 17.72 -0.77 -3.75
C LYS A 39 18.60 -1.94 -4.18
N ALA A 40 18.21 -3.15 -3.81
CA ALA A 40 18.85 -4.38 -4.24
C ALA A 40 18.34 -4.81 -5.62
N GLU A 41 19.20 -5.34 -6.46
CA GLU A 41 18.82 -5.88 -7.77
C GLU A 41 18.15 -7.26 -7.67
N LYS A 42 18.44 -8.01 -6.60
CA LYS A 42 17.90 -9.35 -6.37
C LYS A 42 17.19 -9.43 -5.02
N ILE A 43 16.10 -10.17 -4.99
CA ILE A 43 15.29 -10.37 -3.78
C ILE A 43 16.09 -11.08 -2.67
N ASP A 44 16.99 -11.99 -3.02
CA ASP A 44 17.85 -12.71 -2.06
C ASP A 44 18.76 -11.78 -1.25
N SER A 45 19.21 -10.69 -1.87
CA SER A 45 20.24 -9.80 -1.31
C SER A 45 19.67 -8.61 -0.51
N CYS A 46 18.35 -8.54 -0.31
CA CYS A 46 17.73 -7.44 0.43
C CYS A 46 17.36 -7.81 1.86
N ASP A 47 17.24 -6.80 2.73
CA ASP A 47 16.79 -6.93 4.11
C ASP A 47 15.26 -6.96 4.22
N PHE A 48 14.55 -6.27 3.33
CA PHE A 48 13.09 -6.20 3.30
C PHE A 48 12.56 -5.96 1.88
N LEU A 49 11.23 -6.06 1.72
CA LEU A 49 10.53 -5.86 0.47
C LEU A 49 9.78 -4.51 0.49
N LEU A 50 9.89 -3.72 -0.58
CA LEU A 50 9.09 -2.51 -0.79
C LEU A 50 8.12 -2.77 -1.94
N CYS A 51 6.83 -2.94 -1.62
CA CYS A 51 5.79 -3.18 -2.61
C CYS A 51 4.98 -1.92 -2.87
N THR A 52 5.06 -1.40 -4.10
CA THR A 52 4.30 -0.22 -4.57
C THR A 52 3.22 -0.59 -5.57
N GLY A 53 3.30 -1.77 -6.19
CA GLY A 53 2.37 -2.25 -7.19
C GLY A 53 2.80 -3.60 -7.76
N LEU A 54 2.28 -3.93 -8.95
CA LEU A 54 2.74 -5.03 -9.76
C LEU A 54 3.82 -4.54 -10.74
N PHE A 55 4.63 -5.44 -11.28
CA PHE A 55 5.54 -5.10 -12.38
C PHE A 55 4.74 -4.78 -13.66
N ASP A 56 5.26 -3.92 -14.53
CA ASP A 56 4.56 -3.52 -15.76
C ASP A 56 4.36 -4.68 -16.75
N ASP A 57 5.25 -5.66 -16.73
CA ASP A 57 5.26 -6.83 -17.60
C ASP A 57 4.66 -8.09 -16.94
N GLU A 58 4.14 -7.98 -15.71
CA GLU A 58 3.64 -9.13 -14.97
C GLU A 58 2.38 -8.79 -14.14
N SER A 59 1.22 -9.14 -14.67
CA SER A 59 -0.09 -8.92 -14.01
C SER A 59 -0.63 -10.15 -13.27
N GLU A 60 0.01 -11.31 -13.45
CA GLU A 60 -0.45 -12.59 -12.88
C GLU A 60 -0.06 -12.72 -11.40
N LEU A 61 -1.04 -12.76 -10.52
CA LEU A 61 -0.80 -12.91 -9.06
C LEU A 61 -0.03 -14.18 -8.70
N LYS A 62 -0.16 -15.25 -9.50
CA LYS A 62 0.56 -16.52 -9.31
C LYS A 62 2.10 -16.36 -9.49
N PHE A 63 2.53 -15.39 -10.29
CA PHE A 63 3.94 -15.06 -10.39
C PHE A 63 4.49 -14.56 -9.05
N TYR A 64 3.76 -13.66 -8.37
CA TYR A 64 4.16 -13.11 -7.08
C TYR A 64 4.13 -14.16 -5.97
N GLU A 65 3.20 -15.11 -6.02
CA GLU A 65 3.19 -16.25 -5.11
C GLU A 65 4.50 -17.04 -5.19
N LYS A 66 4.96 -17.35 -6.41
CA LYS A 66 6.23 -18.05 -6.63
C LYS A 66 7.44 -17.21 -6.24
N LEU A 67 7.44 -15.92 -6.60
CA LEU A 67 8.53 -15.00 -6.29
C LEU A 67 8.74 -14.86 -4.78
N LEU A 68 7.66 -14.89 -3.99
CA LEU A 68 7.67 -14.56 -2.56
C LEU A 68 7.78 -15.77 -1.65
N LEU A 69 7.50 -16.99 -2.17
CA LEU A 69 7.40 -18.20 -1.36
C LEU A 69 8.66 -18.49 -0.54
N ASP A 70 9.83 -18.31 -1.13
CA ASP A 70 11.13 -18.61 -0.50
C ASP A 70 11.71 -17.41 0.29
N HIS A 71 10.90 -16.33 0.50
CA HIS A 71 11.36 -15.09 1.13
C HIS A 71 10.44 -14.61 2.25
N ILE A 72 9.64 -15.51 2.82
CA ILE A 72 8.65 -15.19 3.87
C ILE A 72 9.28 -14.70 5.19
N GLU A 73 10.56 -14.93 5.38
CA GLU A 73 11.34 -14.41 6.52
C GLU A 73 11.59 -12.90 6.46
N LYS A 74 11.46 -12.31 5.26
CA LYS A 74 11.59 -10.87 5.07
C LYS A 74 10.31 -10.15 5.48
N LYS A 75 10.45 -8.88 5.86
CA LYS A 75 9.27 -8.02 6.09
C LYS A 75 8.92 -7.28 4.80
N MET A 76 7.64 -7.10 4.53
CA MET A 76 7.17 -6.30 3.40
C MET A 76 6.60 -4.96 3.87
N ILE A 77 7.00 -3.87 3.23
CA ILE A 77 6.35 -2.57 3.31
C ILE A 77 5.44 -2.44 2.09
N CYS A 78 4.13 -2.37 2.31
CA CYS A 78 3.14 -2.15 1.27
C CYS A 78 2.67 -0.69 1.30
N THR A 79 2.87 0.03 0.19
CA THR A 79 2.60 1.47 0.11
C THR A 79 1.17 1.81 -0.32
N ASN A 80 0.42 0.82 -0.80
CA ASN A 80 -0.98 0.95 -1.20
C ASN A 80 -1.77 -0.31 -0.80
N PRO A 81 -2.60 -0.24 0.26
CA PRO A 81 -3.39 -1.39 0.73
C PRO A 81 -4.55 -1.79 -0.18
N ASP A 82 -4.93 -0.96 -1.16
CA ASP A 82 -6.00 -1.31 -2.09
C ASP A 82 -5.67 -2.59 -2.85
N LEU A 83 -6.66 -3.46 -2.98
CA LEU A 83 -6.49 -4.73 -3.69
C LEU A 83 -6.58 -4.54 -5.20
N VAL A 84 -7.50 -3.69 -5.62
CA VAL A 84 -7.79 -3.41 -7.02
C VAL A 84 -8.07 -1.93 -7.22
N VAL A 85 -7.92 -1.46 -8.46
CA VAL A 85 -8.30 -0.13 -8.92
C VAL A 85 -9.00 -0.24 -10.27
N ASP A 86 -10.00 0.59 -10.50
CA ASP A 86 -10.63 0.72 -11.81
C ASP A 86 -9.89 1.79 -12.62
N ARG A 87 -9.37 1.41 -13.81
CA ARG A 87 -8.75 2.31 -14.79
C ARG A 87 -9.57 2.31 -16.07
N GLY A 88 -10.48 3.27 -16.16
CA GLY A 88 -11.47 3.28 -17.23
C GLY A 88 -12.43 2.09 -17.08
N GLU A 89 -12.45 1.20 -18.05
CA GLU A 89 -13.29 -0.01 -18.04
C GLU A 89 -12.58 -1.24 -17.50
N GLU A 90 -11.27 -1.17 -17.27
CA GLU A 90 -10.46 -2.29 -16.80
C GLU A 90 -10.21 -2.20 -15.31
N ARG A 91 -10.23 -3.36 -14.64
CA ARG A 91 -9.89 -3.52 -13.23
C ARG A 91 -8.50 -4.14 -13.10
N GLU A 92 -7.60 -3.44 -12.44
CA GLU A 92 -6.22 -3.85 -12.24
C GLU A 92 -5.94 -4.17 -10.77
N PHE A 93 -5.02 -5.11 -10.52
CA PHE A 93 -4.53 -5.39 -9.19
C PHE A 93 -3.59 -4.28 -8.70
N CYS A 94 -3.61 -4.04 -7.38
CA CYS A 94 -2.74 -3.10 -6.69
C CYS A 94 -1.75 -3.81 -5.77
N ALA A 95 -0.85 -3.05 -5.15
CA ALA A 95 0.14 -3.55 -4.20
C ALA A 95 -0.47 -4.38 -3.06
N GLY A 96 -1.68 -4.02 -2.62
CA GLY A 96 -2.41 -4.76 -1.59
C GLY A 96 -2.69 -6.23 -1.98
N SER A 97 -2.91 -6.52 -3.27
CA SER A 97 -3.10 -7.90 -3.74
C SER A 97 -1.82 -8.73 -3.60
N VAL A 98 -0.66 -8.16 -3.93
CA VAL A 98 0.66 -8.80 -3.74
C VAL A 98 0.94 -9.02 -2.25
N ALA A 99 0.67 -7.99 -1.43
CA ALA A 99 0.84 -8.05 0.01
C ALA A 99 -0.05 -9.13 0.66
N LYS A 100 -1.29 -9.29 0.19
CA LYS A 100 -2.20 -10.36 0.66
C LYS A 100 -1.71 -11.76 0.31
N ILE A 101 -1.08 -11.93 -0.84
CA ILE A 101 -0.42 -13.21 -1.17
C ILE A 101 0.71 -13.47 -0.18
N PHE A 102 1.55 -12.49 0.07
CA PHE A 102 2.67 -12.63 1.01
C PHE A 102 2.22 -12.99 2.43
N GLU A 103 1.15 -12.36 2.94
CA GLU A 103 0.53 -12.75 4.21
C GLU A 103 0.01 -14.19 4.21
N LYS A 104 -0.64 -14.64 3.13
CA LYS A 104 -1.13 -16.02 3.00
C LYS A 104 0.00 -17.05 3.00
N LEU A 105 1.18 -16.70 2.50
CA LEU A 105 2.37 -17.52 2.54
C LEU A 105 3.02 -17.53 3.94
N GLY A 106 2.61 -16.67 4.87
CA GLY A 106 3.15 -16.54 6.23
C GLY A 106 4.10 -15.36 6.42
N GLY A 107 4.26 -14.50 5.42
CA GLY A 107 5.10 -13.31 5.51
C GLY A 107 4.46 -12.18 6.33
N GLU A 108 5.29 -11.32 6.92
CA GLU A 108 4.86 -10.14 7.69
C GLU A 108 4.77 -8.92 6.80
N VAL A 109 3.60 -8.23 6.77
CA VAL A 109 3.37 -7.02 5.99
C VAL A 109 3.08 -5.83 6.91
N LYS A 110 3.79 -4.72 6.67
CA LYS A 110 3.44 -3.41 7.21
C LYS A 110 2.80 -2.55 6.13
N TYR A 111 1.54 -2.21 6.34
CA TYR A 111 0.75 -1.43 5.39
C TYR A 111 0.85 0.07 5.66
N PHE A 112 0.92 0.86 4.59
CA PHE A 112 0.83 2.32 4.60
C PHE A 112 -0.29 2.78 3.70
N GLY A 113 -1.26 3.47 4.27
CA GLY A 113 -2.47 3.91 3.59
C GLY A 113 -3.73 3.53 4.36
N LYS A 114 -4.88 3.92 3.84
CA LYS A 114 -6.19 3.56 4.41
C LYS A 114 -6.40 2.03 4.37
N PRO A 115 -6.96 1.40 5.40
CA PRO A 115 -7.56 1.96 6.63
C PRO A 115 -6.57 2.10 7.81
N TYR A 116 -5.28 1.91 7.61
CA TYR A 116 -4.26 1.84 8.67
C TYR A 116 -3.97 3.20 9.30
N PRO A 117 -3.68 3.26 10.63
CA PRO A 117 -3.62 4.52 11.38
C PRO A 117 -2.49 5.45 10.97
N GLU A 118 -1.38 4.93 10.47
CA GLU A 118 -0.16 5.68 10.19
C GLU A 118 -0.38 6.89 9.26
N VAL A 119 -1.27 6.75 8.26
CA VAL A 119 -1.59 7.84 7.33
C VAL A 119 -2.45 8.91 8.02
N TYR A 120 -3.35 8.50 8.91
CA TYR A 120 -4.23 9.41 9.64
C TYR A 120 -3.48 10.19 10.70
N GLU A 121 -2.67 9.54 11.52
CA GLU A 121 -1.88 10.18 12.58
C GLU A 121 -1.07 11.37 12.06
N LYS A 122 -0.44 11.20 10.90
CA LYS A 122 0.37 12.26 10.29
C LYS A 122 -0.46 13.29 9.54
N ALA A 123 -1.48 12.85 8.79
CA ALA A 123 -2.36 13.76 8.04
C ALA A 123 -3.12 14.72 8.97
N PHE A 124 -3.48 14.24 10.17
CA PHE A 124 -4.32 14.98 11.11
C PHE A 124 -3.57 15.57 12.30
N LYS A 125 -2.25 15.48 12.33
CA LYS A 125 -1.41 16.01 13.42
C LYS A 125 -1.76 17.46 13.85
N ASN A 126 -2.18 18.29 12.91
CA ASN A 126 -2.50 19.70 13.13
C ASN A 126 -4.02 19.98 13.16
N LEU A 127 -4.87 18.94 13.22
CA LEU A 127 -6.33 19.06 13.17
C LEU A 127 -7.02 18.72 14.48
N GLN A 128 -6.28 18.73 15.60
CA GLN A 128 -6.86 18.44 16.93
C GLN A 128 -8.03 19.39 17.22
N GLY A 129 -9.18 18.82 17.65
CA GLY A 129 -10.41 19.57 17.93
C GLY A 129 -11.20 20.00 16.70
N LYS A 130 -10.77 19.67 15.48
CA LYS A 130 -11.54 19.89 14.25
C LYS A 130 -12.48 18.72 13.98
N LYS A 131 -13.67 19.03 13.44
CA LYS A 131 -14.54 18.00 12.87
C LYS A 131 -13.94 17.56 11.53
N VAL A 132 -13.81 16.26 11.36
CA VAL A 132 -13.25 15.64 10.16
C VAL A 132 -14.33 14.79 9.50
N ILE A 133 -14.48 14.91 8.20
CA ILE A 133 -15.27 14.02 7.37
C ILE A 133 -14.36 13.37 6.35
N CYS A 134 -14.38 12.05 6.27
CA CYS A 134 -13.68 11.28 5.25
C CYS A 134 -14.63 11.01 4.08
N ILE A 135 -14.16 11.22 2.86
CA ILE A 135 -14.97 11.03 1.65
C ILE A 135 -14.25 9.99 0.78
N GLY A 136 -14.96 8.94 0.37
CA GLY A 136 -14.40 7.90 -0.48
C GLY A 136 -15.43 6.91 -0.97
N ASP A 137 -15.01 6.02 -1.86
CA ASP A 137 -15.87 5.04 -2.53
C ASP A 137 -15.57 3.59 -2.14
N ASN A 138 -14.51 3.37 -1.36
CA ASN A 138 -14.10 2.03 -0.96
C ASN A 138 -14.47 1.76 0.50
N LEU A 139 -15.39 0.80 0.69
CA LEU A 139 -15.86 0.37 2.03
C LEU A 139 -14.72 -0.18 2.90
N ASN A 140 -13.75 -0.87 2.28
CA ASN A 140 -12.69 -1.56 3.00
C ASN A 140 -11.48 -0.67 3.34
N THR A 141 -11.35 0.48 2.69
CA THR A 141 -10.25 1.41 2.95
C THR A 141 -10.74 2.76 3.44
N ASP A 142 -11.56 3.49 2.68
CA ASP A 142 -12.02 4.83 3.04
C ASP A 142 -12.95 4.82 4.25
N ILE A 143 -14.06 4.06 4.16
CA ILE A 143 -15.10 4.05 5.18
C ILE A 143 -14.61 3.31 6.43
N LYS A 144 -14.00 2.13 6.24
CA LYS A 144 -13.39 1.39 7.35
C LYS A 144 -12.34 2.23 8.08
N GLY A 145 -11.49 2.92 7.34
CA GLY A 145 -10.46 3.78 7.93
C GLY A 145 -11.04 4.94 8.72
N ALA A 146 -12.07 5.63 8.19
CA ALA A 146 -12.78 6.66 8.92
C ALA A 146 -13.37 6.14 10.23
N ASN A 147 -14.06 4.99 10.18
CA ASN A 147 -14.66 4.36 11.35
C ASN A 147 -13.62 3.98 12.42
N MET A 148 -12.48 3.44 12.01
CA MET A 148 -11.38 3.10 12.92
C MET A 148 -10.79 4.32 13.65
N GLN A 149 -10.88 5.52 13.04
CA GLN A 149 -10.43 6.78 13.63
C GLN A 149 -11.55 7.54 14.35
N ASN A 150 -12.79 7.01 14.39
CA ASN A 150 -13.99 7.69 14.89
C ASN A 150 -14.27 9.01 14.15
N PHE A 151 -14.05 9.06 12.84
CA PHE A 151 -14.40 10.18 11.98
C PHE A 151 -15.72 9.94 11.26
N ASP A 152 -16.42 11.03 10.97
CA ASP A 152 -17.57 10.98 10.07
C ASP A 152 -17.12 10.55 8.67
N SER A 153 -17.98 9.81 7.95
CA SER A 153 -17.68 9.34 6.60
C SER A 153 -18.82 9.60 5.63
N LEU A 154 -18.46 9.90 4.38
CA LEU A 154 -19.37 10.01 3.25
C LEU A 154 -18.98 9.01 2.18
N LEU A 155 -19.84 8.01 1.95
CA LEU A 155 -19.64 7.01 0.90
C LEU A 155 -20.10 7.55 -0.45
N ILE A 156 -19.23 7.47 -1.45
CA ILE A 156 -19.55 7.71 -2.86
C ILE A 156 -20.03 6.38 -3.45
N ASN A 157 -21.32 6.26 -3.67
CA ASN A 157 -21.95 4.99 -4.08
C ASN A 157 -21.75 4.60 -5.55
N ASN A 158 -21.25 5.51 -6.39
CA ASN A 158 -20.96 5.24 -7.81
C ASN A 158 -19.46 4.94 -8.05
N GLY A 159 -18.80 4.34 -7.08
CA GLY A 159 -17.39 3.95 -7.14
C GLY A 159 -17.21 2.43 -7.20
N ILE A 160 -16.13 1.95 -6.58
CA ILE A 160 -15.65 0.56 -6.67
C ILE A 160 -16.66 -0.48 -6.17
N HIS A 161 -17.55 -0.10 -5.26
CA HIS A 161 -18.60 -0.96 -4.69
C HIS A 161 -20.01 -0.69 -5.23
N LYS A 162 -20.15 0.00 -6.39
CA LYS A 162 -21.45 0.39 -6.94
C LYS A 162 -22.42 -0.80 -7.11
N ASN A 163 -21.91 -1.97 -7.45
CA ASN A 163 -22.72 -3.17 -7.69
C ASN A 163 -23.13 -3.90 -6.39
N GLU A 164 -22.51 -3.56 -5.26
CA GLU A 164 -22.78 -4.16 -3.95
C GLU A 164 -23.76 -3.31 -3.12
N ILE A 165 -23.90 -2.02 -3.48
CA ILE A 165 -24.65 -1.02 -2.73
C ILE A 165 -26.00 -0.69 -3.39
N SER A 166 -26.20 -1.12 -4.65
CA SER A 166 -27.43 -0.87 -5.45
C SER A 166 -28.60 -1.74 -5.02
#